data_5688a85f8f1843384654199d8500080d
#
_entry.id   5688a85f8f1843384654199d8500080d
#
_cell.length_a   1.000
_cell.length_b   1.000
_cell.length_c   1.000
_cell.angle_alpha   90.00
_cell.angle_beta   90.00
_cell.angle_gamma   90.00
#
_symmetry.space_group_name_H-M   'P 1'
#
loop_
_entity.id
_entity.type
_entity.pdbx_description
1 polymer ?
#
loop_
_entity_poly.entity_id
_entity_poly.type
_entity_poly.pdbx_seq_one_letter_code
_entity_poly.pdbx_strand_id
1 'polypeptide(L)'
;MSRKKKPFPILENITITDVAAEGKALTRVGDMVVFVPFAVPGDVVDLQIKKKKHSYCEAEVVRFIKYSNVRAIPQCEHFGICGGCKWQNLPYQEQLKAKQKQVYDQLRRIGKVELPEFQPIMGSQKTFEYRNKLEFGCCNKRWLTREQVASGFQYDNMNGIGFHITGAFDKILPIEKCWLMDDLHNRIRNSIRDYAFENGMKFFDLRGQKGLLRDIIIRNSNTGEWMVIIQFHSDEPGDEERAKALLQHVADNFPEITSLLYVDNQKCNDTIGDQDVMVFKGNDHIFETMENLRFKVGPKSFYQTNTDQAYHLYCVAREFAQLKGDETVYDLYTGTGTIANFVARKARQVIGIEYVPEAIEDAKVNSEINGIDNTSFFAGDMKDILTDDFIAEHGRPDVIITDPPRAGMHPDVVKVIMNAAPKRIVYVSCNPSTQARDLQLLDPDYKVVKVQPVDMFPHTPHVENVVLLERRIQF
;
A
#
# COMPACT_ATOMS: atom_id res chain seq x y z
N MET A 1 23.57 -33.59 -15.18
CA MET A 1 24.06 -32.29 -15.68
C MET A 1 22.91 -31.57 -16.37
N SER A 2 22.38 -30.50 -15.78
CA SER A 2 21.34 -29.67 -16.39
C SER A 2 21.95 -28.94 -17.59
N ARG A 3 21.38 -29.12 -18.79
CA ARG A 3 21.78 -28.37 -19.99
C ARG A 3 21.57 -26.87 -19.71
N LYS A 4 22.67 -26.09 -19.62
CA LYS A 4 22.58 -24.60 -19.56
C LYS A 4 21.84 -24.15 -20.82
N LYS A 5 20.63 -23.58 -20.66
CA LYS A 5 19.89 -22.95 -21.76
C LYS A 5 20.77 -21.85 -22.35
N LYS A 6 20.90 -21.82 -23.66
CA LYS A 6 21.59 -20.71 -24.37
C LYS A 6 20.87 -19.40 -24.00
N PRO A 7 21.61 -18.34 -23.70
CA PRO A 7 21.01 -17.03 -23.44
C PRO A 7 20.24 -16.57 -24.71
N PHE A 8 19.14 -15.85 -24.49
CA PHE A 8 18.41 -15.22 -25.60
C PHE A 8 19.31 -14.17 -26.27
N PRO A 9 19.11 -13.87 -27.57
CA PRO A 9 19.85 -12.82 -28.24
C PRO A 9 19.55 -11.45 -27.62
N ILE A 10 20.49 -10.52 -27.77
CA ILE A 10 20.31 -9.11 -27.42
C ILE A 10 19.46 -8.46 -28.52
N LEU A 11 18.49 -7.66 -28.15
CA LEU A 11 17.76 -6.79 -29.05
C LEU A 11 18.44 -5.42 -29.03
N GLU A 12 18.92 -4.96 -30.17
CA GLU A 12 19.73 -3.74 -30.28
C GLU A 12 18.88 -2.54 -30.75
N ASN A 13 19.23 -1.34 -30.29
CA ASN A 13 18.63 -0.06 -30.71
C ASN A 13 17.11 0.00 -30.57
N ILE A 14 16.58 -0.52 -29.47
CA ILE A 14 15.15 -0.56 -29.22
C ILE A 14 14.68 0.73 -28.56
N THR A 15 13.72 1.40 -29.18
CA THR A 15 13.07 2.56 -28.58
C THR A 15 11.95 2.12 -27.65
N ILE A 16 11.98 2.62 -26.41
CA ILE A 16 10.89 2.43 -25.45
C ILE A 16 9.74 3.35 -25.81
N THR A 17 8.53 2.81 -25.88
CA THR A 17 7.38 3.55 -26.44
C THR A 17 6.33 3.97 -25.41
N ASP A 18 6.17 3.24 -24.30
CA ASP A 18 5.07 3.50 -23.34
C ASP A 18 5.43 2.98 -21.94
N VAL A 19 4.55 3.21 -20.98
CA VAL A 19 4.60 2.68 -19.63
C VAL A 19 3.46 1.69 -19.44
N ALA A 20 3.78 0.54 -18.88
CA ALA A 20 2.81 -0.50 -18.56
C ALA A 20 2.34 -0.41 -17.09
N ALA A 21 1.27 -1.11 -16.78
CA ALA A 21 0.91 -1.43 -15.41
C ALA A 21 2.11 -2.07 -14.67
N GLU A 22 2.10 -2.02 -13.33
CA GLU A 22 3.17 -2.53 -12.46
C GLU A 22 4.53 -1.78 -12.59
N GLY A 23 4.57 -0.64 -13.29
CA GLY A 23 5.72 0.25 -13.30
C GLY A 23 6.84 -0.11 -14.27
N LYS A 24 6.66 -1.10 -15.13
CA LYS A 24 7.60 -1.40 -16.22
C LYS A 24 7.33 -0.51 -17.43
N ALA A 25 8.37 -0.08 -18.10
CA ALA A 25 8.24 0.47 -19.44
C ALA A 25 7.95 -0.66 -20.44
N LEU A 26 7.43 -0.32 -21.61
CA LEU A 26 7.18 -1.30 -22.67
C LEU A 26 7.57 -0.77 -24.05
N THR A 27 7.81 -1.73 -24.92
CA THR A 27 7.94 -1.51 -26.37
C THR A 27 7.38 -2.72 -27.11
N ARG A 28 7.32 -2.63 -28.46
CA ARG A 28 6.99 -3.75 -29.34
C ARG A 28 8.14 -4.03 -30.27
N VAL A 29 8.47 -5.31 -30.41
CA VAL A 29 9.45 -5.79 -31.39
C VAL A 29 8.75 -6.87 -32.23
N GLY A 30 8.35 -6.53 -33.45
CA GLY A 30 7.39 -7.29 -34.24
C GLY A 30 6.05 -7.38 -33.48
N ASP A 31 5.51 -8.58 -33.37
CA ASP A 31 4.25 -8.84 -32.63
C ASP A 31 4.45 -9.02 -31.11
N MET A 32 5.70 -9.00 -30.62
CA MET A 32 6.03 -9.27 -29.23
C MET A 32 6.03 -7.99 -28.40
N VAL A 33 5.28 -7.99 -27.29
CA VAL A 33 5.41 -6.95 -26.26
C VAL A 33 6.62 -7.24 -25.38
N VAL A 34 7.47 -6.24 -25.17
CA VAL A 34 8.68 -6.33 -24.34
C VAL A 34 8.54 -5.42 -23.14
N PHE A 35 8.53 -5.99 -21.94
CA PHE A 35 8.50 -5.24 -20.68
C PHE A 35 9.92 -5.01 -20.16
N VAL A 36 10.23 -3.76 -19.82
CA VAL A 36 11.57 -3.32 -19.45
C VAL A 36 11.50 -2.51 -18.14
N PRO A 37 12.08 -2.98 -17.03
CA PRO A 37 12.13 -2.20 -15.81
C PRO A 37 13.09 -1.01 -15.95
N PHE A 38 12.81 0.08 -15.24
CA PHE A 38 13.65 1.28 -15.09
C PHE A 38 14.02 2.02 -16.39
N ALA A 39 13.41 1.67 -17.50
CA ALA A 39 13.42 2.48 -18.71
C ALA A 39 12.24 3.47 -18.69
N VAL A 40 12.31 4.50 -19.53
CA VAL A 40 11.21 5.48 -19.71
C VAL A 40 10.93 5.67 -21.22
N PRO A 41 9.72 6.08 -21.61
CA PRO A 41 9.41 6.34 -23.01
C PRO A 41 10.39 7.31 -23.66
N GLY A 42 10.87 6.98 -24.86
CA GLY A 42 11.88 7.75 -25.59
C GLY A 42 13.34 7.32 -25.32
N ASP A 43 13.60 6.46 -24.34
CA ASP A 43 14.92 5.81 -24.22
C ASP A 43 15.18 4.92 -25.45
N VAL A 44 16.41 4.94 -25.97
CA VAL A 44 16.90 3.97 -26.95
C VAL A 44 17.93 3.08 -26.28
N VAL A 45 17.68 1.78 -26.28
CA VAL A 45 18.42 0.82 -25.44
C VAL A 45 18.71 -0.49 -26.16
N ASP A 46 19.76 -1.17 -25.71
CA ASP A 46 19.97 -2.58 -26.02
C ASP A 46 19.39 -3.44 -24.86
N LEU A 47 18.63 -4.47 -25.21
CA LEU A 47 17.86 -5.28 -24.29
C LEU A 47 18.28 -6.74 -24.30
N GLN A 48 18.59 -7.29 -23.12
CA GLN A 48 18.75 -8.73 -22.92
C GLN A 48 17.43 -9.34 -22.49
N ILE A 49 16.84 -10.20 -23.30
CA ILE A 49 15.65 -10.97 -22.92
C ILE A 49 16.00 -11.91 -21.77
N LYS A 50 15.22 -11.87 -20.68
CA LYS A 50 15.36 -12.75 -19.52
C LYS A 50 14.31 -13.84 -19.47
N LYS A 51 13.10 -13.51 -19.92
CA LYS A 51 11.96 -14.44 -19.92
C LYS A 51 11.13 -14.23 -21.16
N LYS A 52 10.75 -15.31 -21.82
CA LYS A 52 9.89 -15.27 -23.02
C LYS A 52 8.65 -16.12 -22.79
N LYS A 53 7.50 -15.53 -23.09
CA LYS A 53 6.17 -16.16 -23.12
C LYS A 53 5.63 -16.09 -24.55
N HIS A 54 4.44 -16.65 -24.78
CA HIS A 54 3.83 -16.68 -26.11
C HIS A 54 3.59 -15.27 -26.70
N SER A 55 3.05 -14.35 -25.89
CA SER A 55 2.63 -13.01 -26.34
C SER A 55 3.51 -11.85 -25.84
N TYR A 56 4.44 -12.12 -24.90
CA TYR A 56 5.31 -11.09 -24.34
C TYR A 56 6.66 -11.65 -23.88
N CYS A 57 7.61 -10.76 -23.69
CA CYS A 57 8.85 -11.08 -22.98
C CYS A 57 9.21 -10.00 -21.93
N GLU A 58 10.05 -10.39 -20.99
CA GLU A 58 10.67 -9.50 -20.01
C GLU A 58 12.15 -9.38 -20.36
N ALA A 59 12.66 -8.15 -20.41
CA ALA A 59 14.03 -7.86 -20.74
C ALA A 59 14.64 -6.85 -19.77
N GLU A 60 15.95 -6.86 -19.65
CA GLU A 60 16.74 -5.88 -18.91
C GLU A 60 17.56 -5.04 -19.87
N VAL A 61 17.73 -3.76 -19.55
CA VAL A 61 18.64 -2.88 -20.27
C VAL A 61 20.08 -3.32 -20.01
N VAL A 62 20.84 -3.59 -21.08
CA VAL A 62 22.28 -3.86 -21.00
C VAL A 62 23.12 -2.66 -21.39
N ARG A 63 22.55 -1.75 -22.21
CA ARG A 63 23.21 -0.51 -22.62
C ARG A 63 22.16 0.54 -22.99
N PHE A 64 22.35 1.77 -22.53
CA PHE A 64 21.63 2.95 -23.03
C PHE A 64 22.40 3.52 -24.21
N ILE A 65 21.75 3.63 -25.38
CA ILE A 65 22.26 4.27 -26.56
C ILE A 65 21.95 5.76 -26.52
N LYS A 66 20.70 6.09 -26.11
CA LYS A 66 20.24 7.45 -25.95
C LYS A 66 19.24 7.51 -24.79
N TYR A 67 19.45 8.46 -23.90
CA TYR A 67 18.49 8.76 -22.85
C TYR A 67 17.35 9.62 -23.40
N SER A 68 16.15 9.37 -22.94
CA SER A 68 14.97 10.19 -23.22
C SER A 68 15.10 11.58 -22.62
N ASN A 69 14.60 12.59 -23.32
CA ASN A 69 14.55 13.96 -22.83
C ASN A 69 13.54 14.16 -21.68
N VAL A 70 12.61 13.22 -21.49
CA VAL A 70 11.65 13.29 -20.39
C VAL A 70 12.15 12.56 -19.13
N ARG A 71 13.39 12.06 -19.14
CA ARG A 71 13.96 11.38 -17.98
C ARG A 71 14.22 12.35 -16.82
N ALA A 72 13.83 11.95 -15.61
CA ALA A 72 14.22 12.61 -14.36
C ALA A 72 15.41 11.91 -13.72
N ILE A 73 16.19 12.65 -12.95
CA ILE A 73 17.26 12.10 -12.11
C ILE A 73 16.64 11.63 -10.79
N PRO A 74 16.75 10.33 -10.44
CA PRO A 74 16.25 9.84 -9.16
C PRO A 74 16.96 10.53 -7.99
N GLN A 75 16.18 10.94 -6.99
CA GLN A 75 16.71 11.53 -5.76
C GLN A 75 17.30 10.46 -4.83
N CYS A 76 16.72 9.25 -4.83
CA CYS A 76 17.11 8.15 -3.95
C CYS A 76 18.27 7.35 -4.55
N GLU A 77 19.36 7.20 -3.80
CA GLU A 77 20.52 6.38 -4.20
C GLU A 77 20.21 4.88 -4.32
N HIS A 78 19.15 4.43 -3.63
CA HIS A 78 18.69 3.04 -3.68
C HIS A 78 17.70 2.77 -4.83
N PHE A 79 17.40 3.78 -5.65
CA PHE A 79 16.48 3.60 -6.79
C PHE A 79 17.03 2.56 -7.77
N GLY A 80 16.16 1.66 -8.22
CA GLY A 80 16.54 0.57 -9.11
C GLY A 80 16.99 -0.71 -8.39
N ILE A 81 17.26 -0.65 -7.08
CA ILE A 81 17.67 -1.81 -6.27
C ILE A 81 16.60 -2.12 -5.21
N CYS A 82 16.22 -1.15 -4.38
CA CYS A 82 15.27 -1.29 -3.28
C CYS A 82 13.92 -1.89 -3.70
N GLY A 83 13.43 -1.54 -4.86
CA GLY A 83 12.15 -2.06 -5.37
C GLY A 83 10.90 -1.35 -4.87
N GLY A 84 10.98 -0.45 -3.89
CA GLY A 84 9.84 0.34 -3.41
C GLY A 84 9.37 1.36 -4.43
N CYS A 85 10.24 2.24 -4.88
CA CYS A 85 9.98 3.18 -5.96
C CYS A 85 10.27 2.56 -7.32
N LYS A 86 9.38 2.81 -8.30
CA LYS A 86 9.54 2.32 -9.69
C LYS A 86 9.77 3.45 -10.69
N TRP A 87 9.41 4.68 -10.35
CA TRP A 87 9.29 5.80 -11.29
C TRP A 87 9.99 7.09 -10.85
N GLN A 88 11.00 7.06 -9.97
CA GLN A 88 11.78 8.27 -9.67
C GLN A 88 12.54 8.80 -10.89
N ASN A 89 12.76 7.97 -11.90
CA ASN A 89 13.35 8.34 -13.20
C ASN A 89 12.33 8.90 -14.21
N LEU A 90 11.05 9.00 -13.84
CA LEU A 90 9.97 9.56 -14.67
C LEU A 90 9.40 10.81 -13.97
N PRO A 91 9.31 11.98 -14.65
CA PRO A 91 8.73 13.19 -14.07
C PRO A 91 7.32 12.95 -13.57
N TYR A 92 6.94 13.61 -12.48
CA TYR A 92 5.69 13.35 -11.79
C TYR A 92 4.45 13.52 -12.69
N GLN A 93 4.44 14.53 -13.58
CA GLN A 93 3.35 14.73 -14.53
C GLN A 93 3.20 13.55 -15.51
N GLU A 94 4.30 12.91 -15.91
CA GLU A 94 4.25 11.72 -16.76
C GLU A 94 3.79 10.47 -15.96
N GLN A 95 4.12 10.40 -14.66
CA GLN A 95 3.57 9.38 -13.77
C GLN A 95 2.05 9.48 -13.69
N LEU A 96 1.50 10.70 -13.53
CA LEU A 96 0.05 10.94 -13.49
C LEU A 96 -0.64 10.54 -14.80
N LYS A 97 -0.07 10.90 -15.95
CA LYS A 97 -0.59 10.47 -17.26
C LYS A 97 -0.61 8.95 -17.39
N ALA A 98 0.46 8.28 -16.98
CA ALA A 98 0.56 6.82 -17.02
C ALA A 98 -0.49 6.14 -16.13
N LYS A 99 -0.72 6.67 -14.91
CA LYS A 99 -1.73 6.16 -13.98
C LYS A 99 -3.15 6.37 -14.51
N GLN A 100 -3.45 7.55 -15.02
CA GLN A 100 -4.76 7.82 -15.62
C GLN A 100 -5.04 6.91 -16.83
N LYS A 101 -4.05 6.75 -17.71
CA LYS A 101 -4.12 5.82 -18.85
C LYS A 101 -4.33 4.38 -18.39
N GLN A 102 -3.64 3.95 -17.33
CA GLN A 102 -3.79 2.62 -16.76
C GLN A 102 -5.23 2.37 -16.29
N VAL A 103 -5.83 3.29 -15.54
CA VAL A 103 -7.23 3.18 -15.11
C VAL A 103 -8.15 3.08 -16.32
N TYR A 104 -8.02 4.00 -17.28
CA TYR A 104 -8.84 4.01 -18.49
C TYR A 104 -8.75 2.70 -19.28
N ASP A 105 -7.53 2.24 -19.55
CA ASP A 105 -7.28 1.01 -20.32
C ASP A 105 -7.86 -0.23 -19.62
N GLN A 106 -7.74 -0.31 -18.29
CA GLN A 106 -8.24 -1.46 -17.53
C GLN A 106 -9.77 -1.45 -17.45
N LEU A 107 -10.39 -0.33 -17.12
CA LEU A 107 -11.85 -0.25 -17.07
C LEU A 107 -12.48 -0.53 -18.44
N ARG A 108 -11.89 0.01 -19.52
CA ARG A 108 -12.40 -0.20 -20.87
C ARG A 108 -12.22 -1.64 -21.37
N ARG A 109 -11.02 -2.23 -21.17
CA ARG A 109 -10.68 -3.52 -21.77
C ARG A 109 -11.17 -4.71 -20.97
N ILE A 110 -11.19 -4.59 -19.65
CA ILE A 110 -11.62 -5.67 -18.73
C ILE A 110 -13.10 -5.49 -18.40
N GLY A 111 -13.50 -4.30 -17.96
CA GLY A 111 -14.87 -4.00 -17.54
C GLY A 111 -15.88 -4.11 -18.68
N LYS A 112 -15.50 -3.62 -19.87
CA LYS A 112 -16.34 -3.63 -21.08
C LYS A 112 -17.72 -2.99 -20.87
N VAL A 113 -17.81 -2.10 -19.89
CA VAL A 113 -18.99 -1.32 -19.55
C VAL A 113 -18.95 0.04 -20.23
N GLU A 114 -20.10 0.70 -20.35
CA GLU A 114 -20.16 2.08 -20.80
C GLU A 114 -19.50 2.99 -19.77
N LEU A 115 -18.54 3.82 -20.19
CA LEU A 115 -17.77 4.69 -19.33
C LEU A 115 -18.04 6.16 -19.67
N PRO A 116 -18.25 7.02 -18.65
CA PRO A 116 -18.31 8.46 -18.84
C PRO A 116 -16.95 9.05 -19.21
N GLU A 117 -16.89 10.33 -19.48
CA GLU A 117 -15.63 11.06 -19.49
C GLU A 117 -14.99 11.02 -18.10
N PHE A 118 -13.70 10.70 -18.05
CA PHE A 118 -12.96 10.62 -16.79
C PHE A 118 -12.56 12.00 -16.31
N GLN A 119 -12.69 12.21 -15.03
CA GLN A 119 -12.08 13.38 -14.41
C GLN A 119 -10.54 13.25 -14.48
N PRO A 120 -9.81 14.37 -14.64
CA PRO A 120 -8.34 14.33 -14.59
C PRO A 120 -7.86 13.71 -13.28
N ILE A 121 -6.80 12.88 -13.33
CA ILE A 121 -6.25 12.25 -12.14
C ILE A 121 -5.87 13.30 -11.09
N MET A 122 -6.30 13.09 -9.87
CA MET A 122 -5.93 13.92 -8.73
C MET A 122 -4.53 13.54 -8.25
N GLY A 123 -3.57 14.45 -8.46
CA GLY A 123 -2.17 14.26 -8.04
C GLY A 123 -1.95 14.60 -6.57
N SER A 124 -0.86 14.07 -6.01
CA SER A 124 -0.40 14.41 -4.66
C SER A 124 0.40 15.71 -4.67
N GLN A 125 0.19 16.57 -3.69
CA GLN A 125 0.98 17.79 -3.51
C GLN A 125 2.42 17.48 -3.09
N LYS A 126 2.59 16.47 -2.19
CA LYS A 126 3.89 15.96 -1.79
C LYS A 126 4.21 14.71 -2.60
N THR A 127 5.35 14.68 -3.26
CA THR A 127 5.84 13.49 -3.98
C THR A 127 6.87 12.71 -3.18
N PHE A 128 7.44 13.33 -2.15
CA PHE A 128 8.30 12.74 -1.12
C PHE A 128 7.74 13.06 0.26
N GLU A 129 8.21 12.38 1.29
CA GLU A 129 7.80 12.57 2.68
C GLU A 129 6.28 12.53 2.91
N TYR A 130 5.58 11.75 2.08
CA TYR A 130 4.13 11.63 2.16
C TYR A 130 3.66 10.42 2.97
N ARG A 131 4.54 9.42 3.19
CA ARG A 131 4.16 8.22 3.92
C ARG A 131 4.18 8.45 5.42
N ASN A 132 3.17 7.92 6.07
CA ASN A 132 3.06 7.90 7.53
C ASN A 132 3.41 6.54 8.15
N LYS A 133 3.83 5.54 7.36
CA LYS A 133 4.25 4.21 7.84
C LYS A 133 5.31 3.60 6.94
N LEU A 134 6.38 3.09 7.54
CA LEU A 134 7.39 2.24 6.91
C LEU A 134 7.72 1.04 7.81
N GLU A 135 7.98 -0.09 7.20
CA GLU A 135 8.38 -1.34 7.84
C GLU A 135 9.75 -1.76 7.30
N PHE A 136 10.70 -2.05 8.19
CA PHE A 136 12.07 -2.39 7.86
C PHE A 136 12.44 -3.74 8.45
N GLY A 137 12.87 -4.67 7.61
CA GLY A 137 13.43 -5.92 8.08
C GLY A 137 14.83 -5.73 8.66
N CYS A 138 15.16 -6.51 9.66
CA CYS A 138 16.50 -6.62 10.25
C CYS A 138 17.03 -8.04 9.97
N CYS A 139 18.12 -8.14 9.22
CA CYS A 139 18.61 -9.44 8.79
C CYS A 139 20.13 -9.55 8.84
N ASN A 140 20.64 -10.77 9.10
CA ASN A 140 22.07 -11.07 9.08
C ASN A 140 22.63 -11.34 7.68
N LYS A 141 21.84 -11.11 6.62
CA LYS A 141 22.23 -11.34 5.22
C LYS A 141 22.01 -10.07 4.38
N ARG A 142 23.04 -9.24 4.35
CA ARG A 142 23.10 -8.04 3.52
C ARG A 142 23.03 -8.41 2.03
N TRP A 143 22.19 -7.70 1.26
CA TRP A 143 22.23 -7.74 -0.19
C TRP A 143 23.48 -7.02 -0.71
N LEU A 144 24.19 -7.63 -1.66
CA LEU A 144 25.33 -7.05 -2.36
C LEU A 144 24.94 -6.80 -3.82
N THR A 145 25.32 -5.63 -4.35
CA THR A 145 25.14 -5.31 -5.76
C THR A 145 26.08 -6.18 -6.64
N ARG A 146 25.81 -6.22 -7.95
CA ARG A 146 26.68 -6.93 -8.88
C ARG A 146 28.11 -6.39 -8.89
N GLU A 147 28.25 -5.07 -8.76
CA GLU A 147 29.54 -4.38 -8.69
C GLU A 147 30.29 -4.76 -7.41
N GLN A 148 29.61 -4.79 -6.26
CA GLN A 148 30.19 -5.21 -4.99
C GLN A 148 30.65 -6.68 -5.03
N VAL A 149 29.83 -7.56 -5.61
CA VAL A 149 30.23 -8.96 -5.80
C VAL A 149 31.42 -9.09 -6.76
N ALA A 150 31.42 -8.32 -7.87
CA ALA A 150 32.47 -8.37 -8.87
C ALA A 150 33.81 -7.78 -8.38
N SER A 151 33.76 -6.78 -7.47
CA SER A 151 34.96 -6.19 -6.86
C SER A 151 35.66 -7.11 -5.85
N GLY A 152 34.98 -8.20 -5.42
CA GLY A 152 35.48 -9.07 -4.38
C GLY A 152 35.51 -8.43 -2.97
N PHE A 153 34.87 -7.26 -2.80
CA PHE A 153 34.82 -6.58 -1.51
C PHE A 153 34.08 -7.44 -0.49
N GLN A 154 34.66 -7.63 0.67
CA GLN A 154 34.05 -8.35 1.79
C GLN A 154 33.66 -7.35 2.86
N TYR A 155 32.43 -7.47 3.34
CA TYR A 155 31.96 -6.72 4.50
C TYR A 155 32.27 -7.49 5.76
N ASP A 156 32.87 -6.86 6.76
CA ASP A 156 33.12 -7.46 8.08
C ASP A 156 31.80 -7.78 8.79
N ASN A 157 30.76 -6.98 8.51
CA ASN A 157 29.43 -7.16 9.08
C ASN A 157 28.37 -7.29 7.97
N MET A 158 27.73 -8.45 7.90
CA MET A 158 26.67 -8.77 6.94
C MET A 158 25.26 -8.43 7.46
N ASN A 159 25.15 -7.86 8.65
CA ASN A 159 23.88 -7.39 9.20
C ASN A 159 23.37 -6.15 8.45
N GLY A 160 22.06 -5.98 8.41
CA GLY A 160 21.45 -4.80 7.80
C GLY A 160 20.03 -4.56 8.27
N ILE A 161 19.64 -3.27 8.27
CA ILE A 161 18.25 -2.82 8.44
C ILE A 161 17.82 -2.13 7.15
N GLY A 162 16.71 -2.58 6.57
CA GLY A 162 16.23 -2.02 5.31
C GLY A 162 15.10 -2.82 4.69
N PHE A 163 15.12 -2.94 3.37
CA PHE A 163 14.04 -3.60 2.63
C PHE A 163 14.49 -4.91 2.00
N HIS A 164 13.58 -5.89 1.99
CA HIS A 164 13.80 -7.14 1.29
C HIS A 164 13.90 -6.94 -0.22
N ILE A 165 14.83 -7.65 -0.84
CA ILE A 165 15.00 -7.63 -2.30
C ILE A 165 13.99 -8.58 -2.95
N THR A 166 13.32 -8.10 -3.99
CA THR A 166 12.40 -8.93 -4.78
C THR A 166 13.10 -10.20 -5.31
N GLY A 167 12.57 -11.36 -4.95
CA GLY A 167 13.13 -12.66 -5.32
C GLY A 167 14.25 -13.17 -4.41
N ALA A 168 14.62 -12.43 -3.36
CA ALA A 168 15.59 -12.83 -2.35
C ALA A 168 15.06 -12.48 -0.95
N PHE A 169 14.02 -13.20 -0.51
CA PHE A 169 13.28 -12.92 0.73
C PHE A 169 14.16 -12.94 1.99
N ASP A 170 15.27 -13.69 1.96
CA ASP A 170 16.21 -13.82 3.08
C ASP A 170 17.35 -12.80 3.04
N LYS A 171 17.27 -11.77 2.19
CA LYS A 171 18.29 -10.73 2.08
C LYS A 171 17.71 -9.34 2.20
N ILE A 172 18.44 -8.48 2.89
CA ILE A 172 18.08 -7.08 3.12
C ILE A 172 19.04 -6.17 2.34
N LEU A 173 18.50 -5.21 1.61
CA LEU A 173 19.22 -4.04 1.16
C LEU A 173 19.24 -3.04 2.34
N PRO A 174 20.39 -2.79 2.96
CA PRO A 174 20.48 -1.76 3.98
C PRO A 174 20.16 -0.39 3.39
N ILE A 175 19.36 0.39 4.10
CA ILE A 175 18.91 1.72 3.66
C ILE A 175 19.53 2.78 4.57
N GLU A 176 20.25 3.75 3.99
CA GLU A 176 20.75 4.90 4.73
C GLU A 176 19.70 6.01 4.79
N LYS A 177 19.05 6.29 3.67
CA LYS A 177 17.98 7.29 3.61
C LYS A 177 16.83 6.80 2.73
N CYS A 178 15.61 6.80 3.26
CA CYS A 178 14.38 6.68 2.51
C CYS A 178 13.70 8.06 2.45
N TRP A 179 13.33 8.49 1.25
CA TRP A 179 12.73 9.80 1.00
C TRP A 179 11.21 9.82 1.10
N LEU A 180 10.58 8.68 1.36
CA LEU A 180 9.11 8.58 1.31
C LEU A 180 8.41 9.01 2.60
N MET A 181 9.13 9.14 3.73
CA MET A 181 8.62 9.53 5.03
C MET A 181 9.53 10.62 5.62
N ASP A 182 9.03 11.40 6.56
CA ASP A 182 9.78 12.42 7.30
C ASP A 182 11.12 11.90 7.80
N ASP A 183 12.17 12.76 7.80
CA ASP A 183 13.55 12.34 8.05
C ASP A 183 13.80 11.76 9.45
N LEU A 184 12.93 12.03 10.41
CA LEU A 184 13.06 11.46 11.76
C LEU A 184 13.08 9.93 11.74
N HIS A 185 12.31 9.29 10.83
CA HIS A 185 12.35 7.82 10.70
C HIS A 185 13.74 7.30 10.28
N ASN A 186 14.49 8.03 9.45
CA ASN A 186 15.87 7.66 9.08
C ASN A 186 16.80 7.74 10.31
N ARG A 187 16.66 8.80 11.11
CA ARG A 187 17.44 9.00 12.35
C ARG A 187 17.16 7.87 13.35
N ILE A 188 15.88 7.55 13.60
CA ILE A 188 15.47 6.45 14.50
C ILE A 188 16.05 5.12 14.01
N ARG A 189 15.78 4.74 12.75
CA ARG A 189 16.27 3.47 12.18
C ARG A 189 17.79 3.36 12.23
N ASN A 190 18.51 4.41 11.84
CA ASN A 190 19.98 4.40 11.82
C ASN A 190 20.54 4.31 13.25
N SER A 191 19.94 5.01 14.22
CA SER A 191 20.33 4.91 15.63
C SER A 191 20.13 3.49 16.19
N ILE A 192 19.01 2.84 15.86
CA ILE A 192 18.78 1.43 16.23
C ILE A 192 19.84 0.53 15.60
N ARG A 193 20.18 0.72 14.33
CA ARG A 193 21.24 -0.03 13.64
C ARG A 193 22.58 0.14 14.33
N ASP A 194 22.97 1.38 14.58
CA ASP A 194 24.29 1.71 15.11
C ASP A 194 24.44 1.16 16.54
N TYR A 195 23.43 1.34 17.39
CA TYR A 195 23.37 0.72 18.71
C TYR A 195 23.50 -0.81 18.66
N ALA A 196 22.73 -1.45 17.75
CA ALA A 196 22.77 -2.90 17.61
C ALA A 196 24.15 -3.41 17.15
N PHE A 197 24.86 -2.66 16.30
CA PHE A 197 26.22 -2.98 15.87
C PHE A 197 27.23 -2.81 17.00
N GLU A 198 27.19 -1.69 17.72
CA GLU A 198 28.09 -1.38 18.82
C GLU A 198 27.97 -2.37 19.99
N ASN A 199 26.77 -2.86 20.23
CA ASN A 199 26.47 -3.82 21.30
C ASN A 199 26.46 -5.28 20.86
N GLY A 200 26.87 -5.59 19.62
CA GLY A 200 26.99 -6.93 19.11
C GLY A 200 25.66 -7.70 19.08
N MET A 201 24.53 -7.00 18.93
CA MET A 201 23.22 -7.66 18.88
C MET A 201 23.11 -8.56 17.66
N LYS A 202 22.50 -9.72 17.83
CA LYS A 202 22.27 -10.67 16.74
C LYS A 202 21.06 -10.24 15.91
N PHE A 203 21.27 -10.11 14.61
CA PHE A 203 20.20 -9.84 13.65
C PHE A 203 19.55 -11.16 13.22
N PHE A 204 18.27 -11.12 12.91
CA PHE A 204 17.49 -12.30 12.61
C PHE A 204 17.93 -13.01 11.32
N ASP A 205 18.12 -14.32 11.38
CA ASP A 205 18.30 -15.18 10.21
C ASP A 205 16.95 -15.77 9.79
N LEU A 206 16.38 -15.27 8.70
CA LEU A 206 15.08 -15.73 8.20
C LEU A 206 15.05 -17.22 7.81
N ARG A 207 16.19 -17.83 7.46
CA ARG A 207 16.25 -19.26 7.16
C ARG A 207 16.52 -20.09 8.39
N GLY A 208 17.39 -19.61 9.26
CA GLY A 208 17.76 -20.28 10.50
C GLY A 208 16.74 -20.07 11.62
N GLN A 209 15.86 -19.09 11.49
CA GLN A 209 14.88 -18.66 12.50
C GLN A 209 15.55 -18.43 13.86
N LYS A 210 16.60 -17.60 13.86
CA LYS A 210 17.44 -17.30 15.03
C LYS A 210 17.93 -15.87 14.98
N GLY A 211 18.19 -15.30 16.15
CA GLY A 211 18.72 -13.94 16.31
C GLY A 211 17.66 -12.96 16.79
N LEU A 212 18.08 -11.99 17.58
CA LEU A 212 17.22 -11.16 18.41
C LEU A 212 16.47 -10.07 17.65
N LEU A 213 17.17 -9.22 16.88
CA LEU A 213 16.57 -8.06 16.21
C LEU A 213 15.97 -8.47 14.86
N ARG A 214 14.64 -8.34 14.72
CA ARG A 214 13.89 -8.91 13.62
C ARG A 214 13.30 -7.90 12.66
N ASP A 215 12.47 -6.97 13.14
CA ASP A 215 11.79 -5.97 12.31
C ASP A 215 11.59 -4.66 13.08
N ILE A 216 11.42 -3.55 12.33
CA ILE A 216 11.09 -2.24 12.88
C ILE A 216 9.94 -1.64 12.07
N ILE A 217 8.87 -1.26 12.75
CA ILE A 217 7.77 -0.52 12.15
C ILE A 217 7.80 0.90 12.72
N ILE A 218 7.83 1.89 11.85
CA ILE A 218 7.81 3.30 12.23
C ILE A 218 6.57 3.94 11.62
N ARG A 219 5.78 4.60 12.45
CA ARG A 219 4.61 5.40 12.04
C ARG A 219 4.73 6.82 12.60
N ASN A 220 4.23 7.78 11.84
CA ASN A 220 3.93 9.11 12.35
C ASN A 220 2.50 9.48 11.99
N SER A 221 2.01 10.56 12.57
CA SER A 221 0.69 11.10 12.30
C SER A 221 0.75 12.59 11.97
N ASN A 222 -0.32 13.11 11.40
CA ASN A 222 -0.45 14.54 11.14
C ASN A 222 -0.66 15.38 12.42
N THR A 223 -0.84 14.72 13.59
CA THR A 223 -0.83 15.38 14.91
C THR A 223 0.59 15.55 15.48
N GLY A 224 1.61 15.05 14.78
CA GLY A 224 3.01 15.10 15.24
C GLY A 224 3.40 13.98 16.19
N GLU A 225 2.54 12.97 16.39
CA GLU A 225 2.84 11.80 17.21
C GLU A 225 3.62 10.75 16.42
N TRP A 226 4.52 10.02 17.10
CA TRP A 226 5.35 8.97 16.52
C TRP A 226 5.17 7.67 17.28
N MET A 227 4.96 6.59 16.53
CA MET A 227 4.92 5.21 17.02
C MET A 227 6.09 4.43 16.43
N VAL A 228 6.83 3.75 17.29
CA VAL A 228 7.88 2.81 16.90
C VAL A 228 7.59 1.46 17.51
N ILE A 229 7.58 0.42 16.70
CA ILE A 229 7.38 -0.97 17.13
C ILE A 229 8.62 -1.75 16.73
N ILE A 230 9.32 -2.33 17.71
CA ILE A 230 10.49 -3.16 17.46
C ILE A 230 10.08 -4.63 17.67
N GLN A 231 10.28 -5.46 16.65
CA GLN A 231 10.08 -6.89 16.75
C GLN A 231 11.39 -7.57 17.14
N PHE A 232 11.31 -8.36 18.18
CA PHE A 232 12.39 -9.22 18.65
C PHE A 232 12.04 -10.69 18.42
N HIS A 233 13.03 -11.54 18.52
CA HIS A 233 12.90 -12.99 18.61
C HIS A 233 13.90 -13.47 19.65
N SER A 234 13.44 -13.63 20.89
CA SER A 234 14.28 -13.98 22.04
C SER A 234 14.49 -15.49 22.07
N ASP A 235 15.68 -15.96 21.68
CA ASP A 235 16.03 -17.37 21.63
C ASP A 235 17.26 -17.75 22.47
N GLU A 236 17.91 -16.74 23.10
CA GLU A 236 19.09 -16.97 23.93
C GLU A 236 18.97 -16.28 25.31
N PRO A 237 19.65 -16.82 26.33
CA PRO A 237 19.73 -16.15 27.65
C PRO A 237 20.24 -14.72 27.52
N GLY A 238 19.59 -13.76 28.19
CA GLY A 238 19.95 -12.34 28.17
C GLY A 238 19.38 -11.55 26.97
N ASP A 239 18.56 -12.17 26.10
CA ASP A 239 17.95 -11.46 24.97
C ASP A 239 16.91 -10.45 25.43
N GLU A 240 16.18 -10.75 26.50
CA GLU A 240 15.19 -9.82 27.05
C GLU A 240 15.85 -8.56 27.59
N GLU A 241 16.99 -8.68 28.30
CA GLU A 241 17.76 -7.56 28.79
C GLU A 241 18.37 -6.75 27.66
N ARG A 242 18.88 -7.40 26.61
CA ARG A 242 19.40 -6.73 25.40
C ARG A 242 18.29 -5.97 24.66
N ALA A 243 17.11 -6.56 24.53
CA ALA A 243 15.95 -5.91 23.93
C ALA A 243 15.52 -4.68 24.71
N LYS A 244 15.41 -4.79 26.05
CA LYS A 244 15.08 -3.66 26.94
C LYS A 244 16.13 -2.55 26.86
N ALA A 245 17.42 -2.88 26.78
CA ALA A 245 18.49 -1.90 26.64
C ALA A 245 18.40 -1.12 25.32
N LEU A 246 18.08 -1.78 24.19
CA LEU A 246 17.83 -1.11 22.93
C LEU A 246 16.58 -0.20 23.01
N LEU A 247 15.48 -0.67 23.59
CA LEU A 247 14.26 0.13 23.79
C LEU A 247 14.54 1.37 24.63
N GLN A 248 15.35 1.23 25.72
CA GLN A 248 15.76 2.36 26.56
C GLN A 248 16.63 3.36 25.78
N HIS A 249 17.57 2.87 24.95
CA HIS A 249 18.37 3.73 24.07
C HIS A 249 17.48 4.56 23.13
N VAL A 250 16.48 3.94 22.51
CA VAL A 250 15.52 4.64 21.64
C VAL A 250 14.70 5.66 22.43
N ALA A 251 14.22 5.29 23.62
CA ALA A 251 13.43 6.17 24.49
C ALA A 251 14.19 7.42 24.98
N ASP A 252 15.50 7.28 25.17
CA ASP A 252 16.36 8.36 25.68
C ASP A 252 16.81 9.33 24.57
N ASN A 253 16.97 8.82 23.34
CA ASN A 253 17.48 9.61 22.22
C ASN A 253 16.39 10.24 21.35
N PHE A 254 15.14 9.78 21.44
CA PHE A 254 14.04 10.25 20.61
C PHE A 254 12.81 10.63 21.45
N PRO A 255 12.82 11.81 22.10
CA PRO A 255 11.68 12.28 22.89
C PRO A 255 10.41 12.53 22.05
N GLU A 256 10.53 12.62 20.73
CA GLU A 256 9.43 12.78 19.80
C GLU A 256 8.53 11.53 19.74
N ILE A 257 9.05 10.35 20.13
CA ILE A 257 8.30 9.10 20.14
C ILE A 257 7.29 9.12 21.29
N THR A 258 6.00 9.15 20.96
CA THR A 258 4.88 9.14 21.90
C THR A 258 4.38 7.75 22.20
N SER A 259 4.76 6.76 21.37
CA SER A 259 4.34 5.36 21.46
C SER A 259 5.51 4.45 21.09
N LEU A 260 6.25 3.96 22.09
CA LEU A 260 7.33 2.99 21.90
C LEU A 260 6.87 1.61 22.33
N LEU A 261 6.73 0.73 21.36
CA LEU A 261 6.14 -0.60 21.50
C LEU A 261 7.13 -1.68 21.08
N TYR A 262 6.90 -2.90 21.54
CA TYR A 262 7.67 -4.05 21.10
C TYR A 262 6.84 -5.34 21.06
N VAL A 263 7.34 -6.31 20.31
CA VAL A 263 6.76 -7.64 20.17
C VAL A 263 7.88 -8.67 20.24
N ASP A 264 7.72 -9.72 21.03
CA ASP A 264 8.55 -10.91 20.91
C ASP A 264 7.87 -11.90 19.96
N ASN A 265 8.25 -11.87 18.69
CA ASN A 265 7.62 -12.65 17.63
C ASN A 265 8.36 -13.94 17.39
N GLN A 266 7.83 -15.03 17.92
CA GLN A 266 8.36 -16.39 17.80
C GLN A 266 7.87 -17.15 16.55
N LYS A 267 7.07 -16.52 15.68
CA LYS A 267 6.53 -17.15 14.46
C LYS A 267 7.54 -17.16 13.33
N CYS A 268 7.26 -17.96 12.30
CA CYS A 268 8.08 -17.98 11.09
C CYS A 268 7.90 -16.73 10.20
N ASN A 269 6.83 -15.96 10.36
CA ASN A 269 6.56 -14.74 9.61
C ASN A 269 6.64 -13.48 10.50
N ASP A 270 6.70 -12.32 9.88
CA ASP A 270 6.87 -11.00 10.50
C ASP A 270 5.55 -10.30 10.89
N THR A 271 4.39 -10.94 10.64
CA THR A 271 3.10 -10.33 10.95
C THR A 271 2.86 -10.24 12.46
N ILE A 272 2.33 -9.09 12.91
CA ILE A 272 2.02 -8.83 14.33
C ILE A 272 0.53 -8.88 14.67
N GLY A 273 -0.34 -9.13 13.68
CA GLY A 273 -1.79 -9.07 13.87
C GLY A 273 -2.33 -9.95 14.99
N ASP A 274 -1.78 -11.15 15.16
CA ASP A 274 -2.10 -12.16 16.16
C ASP A 274 -1.11 -12.23 17.32
N GLN A 275 -0.23 -11.22 17.48
CA GLN A 275 0.78 -11.16 18.54
C GLN A 275 0.38 -10.15 19.62
N ASP A 276 0.89 -10.35 20.84
CA ASP A 276 0.78 -9.35 21.91
C ASP A 276 1.78 -8.22 21.67
N VAL A 277 1.27 -7.00 21.53
CA VAL A 277 2.08 -5.80 21.39
C VAL A 277 2.19 -5.13 22.75
N MET A 278 3.41 -5.03 23.27
CA MET A 278 3.69 -4.51 24.60
C MET A 278 4.13 -3.05 24.54
N VAL A 279 3.64 -2.23 25.46
CA VAL A 279 4.04 -0.83 25.62
C VAL A 279 5.31 -0.76 26.46
N PHE A 280 6.41 -0.23 25.89
CA PHE A 280 7.61 0.07 26.64
C PHE A 280 7.55 1.49 27.25
N LYS A 281 7.13 2.49 26.46
CA LYS A 281 6.99 3.88 26.89
C LYS A 281 5.86 4.57 26.13
N GLY A 282 5.10 5.42 26.83
CA GLY A 282 4.06 6.26 26.25
C GLY A 282 2.72 5.53 26.07
N ASN A 283 2.06 5.76 24.95
CA ASN A 283 0.73 5.24 24.65
C ASN A 283 0.79 3.97 23.80
N ASP A 284 -0.30 3.20 23.78
CA ASP A 284 -0.50 2.05 22.88
C ASP A 284 -0.95 2.46 21.46
N HIS A 285 -1.11 3.74 21.18
CA HIS A 285 -1.65 4.30 19.95
C HIS A 285 -1.11 5.69 19.65
N ILE A 286 -1.37 6.15 18.45
CA ILE A 286 -1.26 7.53 17.99
C ILE A 286 -2.60 8.00 17.43
N PHE A 287 -2.75 9.31 17.23
CA PHE A 287 -3.96 9.88 16.63
C PHE A 287 -3.66 10.49 15.26
N GLU A 288 -4.55 10.26 14.32
CA GLU A 288 -4.65 10.97 13.05
C GLU A 288 -5.87 11.89 13.08
N THR A 289 -5.82 13.01 12.36
CA THR A 289 -6.96 13.93 12.22
C THR A 289 -7.36 14.08 10.77
N MET A 290 -8.66 14.22 10.54
CA MET A 290 -9.23 14.50 9.21
C MET A 290 -10.40 15.44 9.38
N GLU A 291 -10.29 16.68 8.87
CA GLU A 291 -11.20 17.78 9.21
C GLU A 291 -11.26 17.95 10.75
N ASN A 292 -12.44 17.86 11.33
CA ASN A 292 -12.66 17.91 12.79
C ASN A 292 -12.86 16.53 13.42
N LEU A 293 -12.45 15.47 12.71
CA LEU A 293 -12.48 14.11 13.22
C LEU A 293 -11.09 13.69 13.69
N ARG A 294 -11.07 12.88 14.72
CA ARG A 294 -9.87 12.31 15.31
C ARG A 294 -9.97 10.78 15.30
N PHE A 295 -8.95 10.10 14.79
CA PHE A 295 -8.92 8.65 14.67
C PHE A 295 -7.79 8.07 15.51
N LYS A 296 -8.14 7.15 16.42
CA LYS A 296 -7.18 6.33 17.15
C LYS A 296 -6.60 5.29 16.20
N VAL A 297 -5.27 5.25 16.10
CA VAL A 297 -4.53 4.32 15.26
C VAL A 297 -3.59 3.50 16.13
N GLY A 298 -3.96 2.26 16.37
CA GLY A 298 -3.15 1.29 17.11
C GLY A 298 -2.04 0.65 16.25
N PRO A 299 -1.18 -0.17 16.86
CA PRO A 299 -0.08 -0.85 16.16
C PRO A 299 -0.57 -1.80 15.05
N LYS A 300 -1.73 -2.41 15.23
CA LYS A 300 -2.34 -3.37 14.29
C LYS A 300 -3.37 -2.73 13.36
N SER A 301 -3.81 -1.49 13.65
CA SER A 301 -4.87 -0.83 12.89
C SER A 301 -4.39 -0.48 11.49
N PHE A 302 -5.22 -0.79 10.50
CA PHE A 302 -5.03 -0.25 9.15
C PHE A 302 -5.43 1.23 9.13
N TYR A 303 -4.59 2.06 8.56
CA TYR A 303 -4.86 3.44 8.20
C TYR A 303 -4.10 3.77 6.92
N GLN A 304 -4.69 4.57 6.02
CA GLN A 304 -4.06 4.93 4.75
C GLN A 304 -2.68 5.57 4.96
N THR A 305 -1.67 5.08 4.23
CA THR A 305 -0.26 5.46 4.50
C THR A 305 0.16 6.79 3.86
N ASN A 306 -0.73 7.52 3.25
CA ASN A 306 -0.60 8.91 2.83
C ASN A 306 -1.83 9.67 3.33
N THR A 307 -1.73 10.30 4.49
CA THR A 307 -2.85 10.97 5.17
C THR A 307 -3.44 12.11 4.33
N ASP A 308 -2.60 12.94 3.71
CA ASP A 308 -3.04 14.08 2.90
C ASP A 308 -3.88 13.61 1.70
N GLN A 309 -3.41 12.57 0.98
CA GLN A 309 -4.15 12.03 -0.17
C GLN A 309 -5.35 11.17 0.24
N ALA A 310 -5.31 10.51 1.40
CA ALA A 310 -6.47 9.80 1.93
C ALA A 310 -7.65 10.75 2.17
N TYR A 311 -7.37 11.94 2.69
CA TYR A 311 -8.39 12.98 2.84
C TYR A 311 -9.03 13.34 1.49
N HIS A 312 -8.22 13.56 0.45
CA HIS A 312 -8.73 13.86 -0.90
C HIS A 312 -9.53 12.68 -1.48
N LEU A 313 -9.06 11.46 -1.31
CA LEU A 313 -9.76 10.24 -1.74
C LEU A 313 -11.14 10.13 -1.09
N TYR A 314 -11.21 10.35 0.22
CA TYR A 314 -12.46 10.27 0.97
C TYR A 314 -13.40 11.46 0.70
N CYS A 315 -12.86 12.64 0.37
CA CYS A 315 -13.65 13.75 -0.15
C CYS A 315 -14.35 13.40 -1.46
N VAL A 316 -13.64 12.72 -2.38
CA VAL A 316 -14.24 12.22 -3.63
C VAL A 316 -15.33 11.19 -3.34
N ALA A 317 -15.05 10.22 -2.44
CA ALA A 317 -16.04 9.21 -2.07
C ALA A 317 -17.31 9.86 -1.46
N ARG A 318 -17.14 10.83 -0.56
CA ARG A 318 -18.25 11.59 0.06
C ARG A 318 -19.02 12.45 -0.96
N GLU A 319 -18.32 13.08 -1.90
CA GLU A 319 -18.96 13.83 -3.00
C GLU A 319 -19.79 12.89 -3.88
N PHE A 320 -19.23 11.74 -4.26
CA PHE A 320 -19.91 10.76 -5.11
C PHE A 320 -21.11 10.11 -4.40
N ALA A 321 -21.06 9.97 -3.09
CA ALA A 321 -22.18 9.49 -2.30
C ALA A 321 -23.41 10.44 -2.35
N GLN A 322 -23.22 11.75 -2.60
CA GLN A 322 -24.28 12.76 -2.76
C GLN A 322 -25.31 12.73 -1.61
N LEU A 323 -24.82 12.66 -0.37
CA LEU A 323 -25.66 12.56 0.81
C LEU A 323 -26.35 13.88 1.12
N LYS A 324 -27.65 13.80 1.52
CA LYS A 324 -28.52 14.94 1.87
C LYS A 324 -28.94 14.96 3.34
N GLY A 325 -28.63 13.90 4.08
CA GLY A 325 -28.94 13.77 5.51
C GLY A 325 -30.03 12.76 5.84
N ASP A 326 -30.73 12.21 4.85
CA ASP A 326 -31.84 11.27 5.03
C ASP A 326 -31.50 9.85 4.57
N GLU A 327 -30.30 9.64 4.05
CA GLU A 327 -29.88 8.34 3.52
C GLU A 327 -29.40 7.38 4.62
N THR A 328 -29.71 6.10 4.41
CA THR A 328 -29.02 4.97 5.04
C THR A 328 -27.82 4.60 4.16
N VAL A 329 -26.62 4.68 4.74
CA VAL A 329 -25.37 4.36 4.08
C VAL A 329 -24.82 3.05 4.64
N TYR A 330 -24.40 2.13 3.77
CA TYR A 330 -23.61 0.97 4.17
C TYR A 330 -22.17 1.17 3.72
N ASP A 331 -21.22 1.06 4.67
CA ASP A 331 -19.78 1.12 4.43
C ASP A 331 -19.21 -0.30 4.52
N LEU A 332 -18.96 -0.90 3.38
CA LEU A 332 -18.45 -2.27 3.27
C LEU A 332 -16.93 -2.26 3.24
N TYR A 333 -16.31 -3.18 3.99
CA TYR A 333 -14.88 -3.19 4.29
C TYR A 333 -14.47 -1.94 5.08
N THR A 334 -15.27 -1.61 6.10
CA THR A 334 -15.18 -0.34 6.83
C THR A 334 -13.86 -0.16 7.61
N GLY A 335 -13.10 -1.25 7.84
CA GLY A 335 -11.86 -1.23 8.62
C GLY A 335 -12.10 -0.62 10.00
N THR A 336 -11.30 0.37 10.37
CA THR A 336 -11.41 1.13 11.62
C THR A 336 -12.50 2.21 11.59
N GLY A 337 -13.44 2.13 10.65
CA GLY A 337 -14.57 3.04 10.53
C GLY A 337 -14.23 4.42 9.96
N THR A 338 -13.12 4.57 9.26
CA THR A 338 -12.66 5.90 8.81
C THR A 338 -13.64 6.54 7.84
N ILE A 339 -14.07 5.83 6.78
CA ILE A 339 -15.04 6.35 5.81
C ILE A 339 -16.41 6.50 6.48
N ALA A 340 -16.86 5.50 7.24
CA ALA A 340 -18.13 5.56 7.96
C ALA A 340 -18.26 6.83 8.81
N ASN A 341 -17.27 7.12 9.66
CA ASN A 341 -17.26 8.31 10.49
C ASN A 341 -17.14 9.61 9.66
N PHE A 342 -16.38 9.58 8.57
CA PHE A 342 -16.18 10.75 7.70
C PHE A 342 -17.47 11.18 6.99
N VAL A 343 -18.39 10.26 6.71
CA VAL A 343 -19.66 10.55 6.06
C VAL A 343 -20.84 10.67 7.01
N ALA A 344 -20.71 10.18 8.26
CA ALA A 344 -21.81 10.01 9.21
C ALA A 344 -22.65 11.28 9.43
N ARG A 345 -21.99 12.45 9.57
CA ARG A 345 -22.68 13.72 9.79
C ARG A 345 -23.54 14.21 8.60
N LYS A 346 -23.42 13.53 7.45
CA LYS A 346 -24.18 13.84 6.22
C LYS A 346 -25.20 12.73 5.88
N ALA A 347 -25.35 11.74 6.75
CA ALA A 347 -26.27 10.61 6.57
C ALA A 347 -27.25 10.54 7.75
N ARG A 348 -28.40 9.92 7.53
CA ARG A 348 -29.32 9.56 8.62
C ARG A 348 -28.69 8.52 9.54
N GLN A 349 -28.09 7.49 8.95
CA GLN A 349 -27.33 6.45 9.66
C GLN A 349 -26.28 5.83 8.73
N VAL A 350 -25.22 5.33 9.34
CA VAL A 350 -24.16 4.60 8.61
C VAL A 350 -23.97 3.23 9.27
N ILE A 351 -23.94 2.19 8.47
CA ILE A 351 -23.72 0.81 8.91
C ILE A 351 -22.41 0.33 8.30
N GLY A 352 -21.41 0.11 9.15
CA GLY A 352 -20.11 -0.42 8.78
C GLY A 352 -20.05 -1.94 8.94
N ILE A 353 -19.54 -2.65 7.93
CA ILE A 353 -19.34 -4.10 7.99
C ILE A 353 -17.87 -4.40 7.68
N GLU A 354 -17.23 -5.20 8.53
CA GLU A 354 -15.82 -5.57 8.44
C GLU A 354 -15.63 -7.02 8.90
N TYR A 355 -14.73 -7.74 8.23
CA TYR A 355 -14.45 -9.14 8.57
C TYR A 355 -13.65 -9.27 9.88
N VAL A 356 -12.77 -8.31 10.19
CA VAL A 356 -11.85 -8.33 11.34
C VAL A 356 -12.51 -7.73 12.57
N PRO A 357 -12.80 -8.53 13.65
CA PRO A 357 -13.48 -8.05 14.83
C PRO A 357 -12.76 -6.91 15.55
N GLU A 358 -11.43 -6.95 15.63
CA GLU A 358 -10.60 -5.93 16.27
C GLU A 358 -10.73 -4.57 15.58
N ALA A 359 -10.86 -4.56 14.25
CA ALA A 359 -11.07 -3.34 13.48
C ALA A 359 -12.46 -2.73 13.78
N ILE A 360 -13.47 -3.57 14.01
CA ILE A 360 -14.81 -3.12 14.44
C ILE A 360 -14.76 -2.47 15.82
N GLU A 361 -13.99 -3.01 16.76
CA GLU A 361 -13.83 -2.35 18.08
C GLU A 361 -13.13 -1.00 17.92
N ASP A 362 -12.09 -0.89 17.09
CA ASP A 362 -11.47 0.39 16.75
C ASP A 362 -12.47 1.36 16.11
N ALA A 363 -13.35 0.89 15.23
CA ALA A 363 -14.39 1.71 14.58
C ALA A 363 -15.38 2.29 15.57
N LYS A 364 -15.82 1.50 16.55
CA LYS A 364 -16.70 1.96 17.64
C LYS A 364 -16.03 3.03 18.51
N VAL A 365 -14.77 2.78 18.90
CA VAL A 365 -13.96 3.74 19.66
C VAL A 365 -13.79 5.04 18.87
N ASN A 366 -13.56 4.97 17.56
CA ASN A 366 -13.43 6.15 16.70
C ASN A 366 -14.74 6.95 16.59
N SER A 367 -15.90 6.28 16.58
CA SER A 367 -17.20 6.97 16.63
C SER A 367 -17.42 7.67 17.98
N GLU A 368 -17.11 7.00 19.06
CA GLU A 368 -17.24 7.55 20.43
C GLU A 368 -16.36 8.79 20.63
N ILE A 369 -15.06 8.71 20.24
CA ILE A 369 -14.12 9.84 20.33
C ILE A 369 -14.65 11.08 19.58
N ASN A 370 -15.37 10.87 18.47
CA ASN A 370 -15.89 11.94 17.62
C ASN A 370 -17.33 12.37 17.98
N GLY A 371 -17.93 11.76 19.00
CA GLY A 371 -19.32 12.05 19.38
C GLY A 371 -20.31 11.74 18.24
N ILE A 372 -20.06 10.66 17.49
CA ILE A 372 -20.91 10.21 16.38
C ILE A 372 -21.80 9.07 16.93
N ASP A 373 -23.10 9.26 16.90
CA ASP A 373 -24.10 8.36 17.48
C ASP A 373 -24.98 7.67 16.43
N ASN A 374 -24.82 8.03 15.16
CA ASN A 374 -25.60 7.47 14.05
C ASN A 374 -24.81 6.42 13.23
N THR A 375 -23.76 5.83 13.80
CA THR A 375 -23.01 4.72 13.21
C THR A 375 -23.27 3.41 13.96
N SER A 376 -23.31 2.30 13.24
CA SER A 376 -23.38 0.95 13.81
C SER A 376 -22.40 0.04 13.07
N PHE A 377 -21.67 -0.82 13.80
CA PHE A 377 -20.60 -1.63 13.23
C PHE A 377 -20.80 -3.12 13.51
N PHE A 378 -20.60 -3.96 12.50
CA PHE A 378 -20.83 -5.41 12.55
C PHE A 378 -19.61 -6.16 12.03
N ALA A 379 -19.14 -7.13 12.83
CA ALA A 379 -18.01 -7.99 12.46
C ALA A 379 -18.51 -9.25 11.74
N GLY A 380 -17.96 -9.54 10.57
CA GLY A 380 -18.20 -10.78 9.83
C GLY A 380 -18.06 -10.62 8.31
N ASP A 381 -18.24 -11.73 7.60
CA ASP A 381 -18.18 -11.72 6.13
C ASP A 381 -19.43 -11.04 5.55
N MET A 382 -19.23 -10.07 4.65
CA MET A 382 -20.32 -9.29 4.04
C MET A 382 -21.40 -10.17 3.40
N LYS A 383 -21.01 -11.29 2.76
CA LYS A 383 -21.96 -12.21 2.12
C LYS A 383 -22.87 -12.93 3.12
N ASP A 384 -22.39 -13.10 4.37
CA ASP A 384 -23.13 -13.80 5.41
C ASP A 384 -23.95 -12.81 6.28
N ILE A 385 -23.49 -11.57 6.42
CA ILE A 385 -24.18 -10.53 7.19
C ILE A 385 -25.27 -9.84 6.36
N LEU A 386 -24.99 -9.45 5.13
CA LEU A 386 -25.88 -8.64 4.31
C LEU A 386 -27.04 -9.48 3.74
N THR A 387 -27.85 -10.03 4.63
CA THR A 387 -29.05 -10.83 4.35
C THR A 387 -30.31 -9.96 4.27
N ASP A 388 -31.41 -10.52 3.76
CA ASP A 388 -32.70 -9.82 3.74
C ASP A 388 -33.19 -9.51 5.16
N ASP A 389 -32.96 -10.39 6.13
CA ASP A 389 -33.30 -10.14 7.54
C ASP A 389 -32.48 -8.98 8.13
N PHE A 390 -31.18 -8.92 7.84
CA PHE A 390 -30.32 -7.81 8.25
C PHE A 390 -30.81 -6.48 7.65
N ILE A 391 -31.16 -6.50 6.35
CA ILE A 391 -31.68 -5.31 5.67
C ILE A 391 -33.05 -4.90 6.24
N ALA A 392 -33.91 -5.87 6.63
CA ALA A 392 -35.20 -5.58 7.25
C ALA A 392 -35.04 -4.95 8.62
N GLU A 393 -34.05 -5.39 9.43
CA GLU A 393 -33.77 -4.88 10.77
C GLU A 393 -33.11 -3.49 10.74
N HIS A 394 -32.11 -3.31 9.86
CA HIS A 394 -31.27 -2.10 9.87
C HIS A 394 -31.64 -1.07 8.78
N GLY A 395 -32.58 -1.42 7.90
CA GLY A 395 -33.02 -0.57 6.79
C GLY A 395 -32.22 -0.80 5.49
N ARG A 396 -32.91 -0.76 4.37
CA ARG A 396 -32.31 -0.89 3.04
C ARG A 396 -31.35 0.27 2.77
N PRO A 397 -30.12 0.01 2.28
CA PRO A 397 -29.18 1.08 1.97
C PRO A 397 -29.66 1.93 0.77
N ASP A 398 -29.62 3.24 0.92
CA ASP A 398 -29.75 4.19 -0.20
C ASP A 398 -28.44 4.28 -0.97
N VAL A 399 -27.31 4.22 -0.24
CA VAL A 399 -25.96 4.30 -0.78
C VAL A 399 -25.10 3.20 -0.15
N ILE A 400 -24.33 2.52 -0.98
CA ILE A 400 -23.22 1.66 -0.51
C ILE A 400 -21.91 2.33 -0.89
N ILE A 401 -21.01 2.47 0.09
CA ILE A 401 -19.59 2.82 -0.13
C ILE A 401 -18.81 1.53 0.10
N THR A 402 -17.88 1.20 -0.78
CA THR A 402 -17.09 -0.04 -0.67
C THR A 402 -15.63 0.23 -1.03
N ASP A 403 -14.70 -0.23 -0.18
CA ASP A 403 -13.24 -0.13 -0.37
C ASP A 403 -12.60 -1.51 -0.15
N PRO A 404 -12.82 -2.48 -1.07
CA PRO A 404 -12.37 -3.85 -0.89
C PRO A 404 -10.86 -3.99 -1.04
N PRO A 405 -10.26 -5.11 -0.58
CA PRO A 405 -8.85 -5.41 -0.76
C PRO A 405 -8.47 -5.53 -2.24
N ARG A 406 -7.16 -5.60 -2.53
CA ARG A 406 -6.60 -5.69 -3.91
C ARG A 406 -7.21 -6.76 -4.81
N ALA A 407 -7.78 -7.81 -4.22
CA ALA A 407 -8.47 -8.88 -4.96
C ALA A 407 -9.83 -8.44 -5.53
N GLY A 408 -10.34 -7.28 -5.11
CA GLY A 408 -11.69 -6.82 -5.40
C GLY A 408 -12.73 -7.54 -4.54
N MET A 409 -14.00 -7.36 -4.88
CA MET A 409 -15.11 -8.05 -4.20
C MET A 409 -15.22 -9.51 -4.63
N HIS A 410 -15.62 -10.36 -3.68
CA HIS A 410 -16.03 -11.71 -4.04
C HIS A 410 -17.33 -11.67 -4.85
N PRO A 411 -17.56 -12.54 -5.85
CA PRO A 411 -18.80 -12.53 -6.64
C PRO A 411 -20.08 -12.62 -5.81
N ASP A 412 -20.04 -13.31 -4.67
CA ASP A 412 -21.20 -13.41 -3.78
C ASP A 412 -21.48 -12.10 -3.04
N VAL A 413 -20.44 -11.31 -2.71
CA VAL A 413 -20.62 -9.95 -2.17
C VAL A 413 -21.29 -9.05 -3.22
N VAL A 414 -20.87 -9.15 -4.49
CA VAL A 414 -21.54 -8.41 -5.58
C VAL A 414 -23.02 -8.78 -5.67
N LYS A 415 -23.38 -10.06 -5.54
CA LYS A 415 -24.78 -10.51 -5.55
C LYS A 415 -25.58 -9.92 -4.40
N VAL A 416 -25.05 -9.93 -3.17
CA VAL A 416 -25.80 -9.36 -2.03
C VAL A 416 -25.94 -7.85 -2.15
N ILE A 417 -24.97 -7.14 -2.74
CA ILE A 417 -25.12 -5.72 -3.09
C ILE A 417 -26.24 -5.50 -4.10
N MET A 418 -26.32 -6.32 -5.15
CA MET A 418 -27.38 -6.23 -6.14
C MET A 418 -28.76 -6.51 -5.52
N ASN A 419 -28.88 -7.48 -4.60
CA ASN A 419 -30.11 -7.77 -3.86
C ASN A 419 -30.50 -6.63 -2.91
N ALA A 420 -29.52 -6.02 -2.23
CA ALA A 420 -29.74 -4.83 -1.39
C ALA A 420 -30.22 -3.65 -2.23
N ALA A 421 -29.88 -3.62 -3.50
CA ALA A 421 -30.41 -2.70 -4.52
C ALA A 421 -30.30 -1.22 -4.15
N PRO A 422 -29.13 -0.71 -3.68
CA PRO A 422 -28.95 0.70 -3.36
C PRO A 422 -29.20 1.59 -4.59
N LYS A 423 -29.57 2.85 -4.37
CA LYS A 423 -29.70 3.84 -5.45
C LYS A 423 -28.34 4.16 -6.07
N ARG A 424 -27.28 4.19 -5.26
CA ARG A 424 -25.91 4.51 -5.64
C ARG A 424 -24.91 3.57 -4.98
N ILE A 425 -23.83 3.29 -5.70
CA ILE A 425 -22.65 2.60 -5.19
C ILE A 425 -21.44 3.49 -5.42
N VAL A 426 -20.67 3.79 -4.39
CA VAL A 426 -19.37 4.45 -4.49
C VAL A 426 -18.31 3.36 -4.28
N TYR A 427 -17.57 3.04 -5.33
CA TYR A 427 -16.56 1.99 -5.32
C TYR A 427 -15.15 2.60 -5.33
N VAL A 428 -14.48 2.59 -4.19
CA VAL A 428 -13.06 2.95 -4.02
C VAL A 428 -12.22 1.70 -4.27
N SER A 429 -11.13 1.80 -5.01
CA SER A 429 -10.29 0.63 -5.30
C SER A 429 -8.83 0.99 -5.54
N CYS A 430 -7.91 0.25 -4.91
CA CYS A 430 -6.48 0.31 -5.17
C CYS A 430 -6.03 -0.55 -6.37
N ASN A 431 -6.97 -1.23 -7.06
CA ASN A 431 -6.67 -2.08 -8.20
C ASN A 431 -7.75 -1.95 -9.30
N PRO A 432 -7.54 -1.05 -10.28
CA PRO A 432 -8.51 -0.84 -11.35
C PRO A 432 -8.86 -2.09 -12.18
N SER A 433 -7.98 -3.11 -12.20
CA SER A 433 -8.27 -4.37 -12.93
C SER A 433 -9.36 -5.19 -12.26
N THR A 434 -9.29 -5.33 -10.93
CA THR A 434 -10.32 -6.06 -10.17
C THR A 434 -11.59 -5.24 -10.06
N GLN A 435 -11.48 -3.92 -9.92
CA GLN A 435 -12.63 -3.02 -10.00
C GLN A 435 -13.34 -3.16 -11.34
N ALA A 436 -12.62 -3.19 -12.46
CA ALA A 436 -13.20 -3.39 -13.80
C ALA A 436 -13.99 -4.70 -13.92
N ARG A 437 -13.45 -5.80 -13.36
CA ARG A 437 -14.16 -7.09 -13.30
C ARG A 437 -15.47 -6.97 -12.51
N ASP A 438 -15.43 -6.31 -11.38
CA ASP A 438 -16.59 -6.17 -10.50
C ASP A 438 -17.65 -5.23 -11.14
N LEU A 439 -17.21 -4.17 -11.83
CA LEU A 439 -18.09 -3.30 -12.61
C LEU A 439 -18.85 -4.08 -13.69
N GLN A 440 -18.19 -5.02 -14.36
CA GLN A 440 -18.86 -5.90 -15.34
C GLN A 440 -19.97 -6.75 -14.72
N LEU A 441 -19.78 -7.19 -13.47
CA LEU A 441 -20.80 -7.95 -12.74
C LEU A 441 -21.98 -7.07 -12.31
N LEU A 442 -21.72 -5.78 -12.01
CA LEU A 442 -22.73 -4.81 -11.59
C LEU A 442 -23.48 -4.18 -12.77
N ASP A 443 -22.94 -4.22 -14.00
CA ASP A 443 -23.47 -3.52 -15.18
C ASP A 443 -24.94 -3.85 -15.54
N PRO A 444 -25.48 -5.06 -15.31
CA PRO A 444 -26.90 -5.33 -15.58
C PRO A 444 -27.85 -4.38 -14.86
N ASP A 445 -27.55 -4.02 -13.61
CA ASP A 445 -28.42 -3.20 -12.76
C ASP A 445 -27.91 -1.77 -12.53
N TYR A 446 -26.63 -1.51 -12.82
CA TYR A 446 -25.98 -0.23 -12.54
C TYR A 446 -25.23 0.32 -13.75
N LYS A 447 -25.16 1.64 -13.86
CA LYS A 447 -24.32 2.32 -14.84
C LYS A 447 -23.24 3.12 -14.15
N VAL A 448 -22.05 3.16 -14.71
CA VAL A 448 -20.96 4.06 -14.28
C VAL A 448 -21.28 5.47 -14.71
N VAL A 449 -21.32 6.41 -13.77
CA VAL A 449 -21.65 7.83 -14.04
C VAL A 449 -20.51 8.81 -13.76
N LYS A 450 -19.56 8.43 -12.86
CA LYS A 450 -18.35 9.21 -12.62
C LYS A 450 -17.17 8.29 -12.39
N VAL A 451 -15.97 8.72 -12.80
CA VAL A 451 -14.69 8.03 -12.55
C VAL A 451 -13.65 9.08 -12.17
N GLN A 452 -13.04 8.93 -11.01
CA GLN A 452 -11.98 9.79 -10.51
C GLN A 452 -10.76 8.96 -10.07
N PRO A 453 -9.69 8.93 -10.88
CA PRO A 453 -8.42 8.38 -10.44
C PRO A 453 -7.74 9.33 -9.43
N VAL A 454 -7.05 8.74 -8.44
CA VAL A 454 -6.32 9.48 -7.39
C VAL A 454 -4.93 8.87 -7.22
N ASP A 455 -3.89 9.68 -7.23
CA ASP A 455 -2.53 9.24 -6.94
C ASP A 455 -2.25 9.29 -5.45
N MET A 456 -2.38 8.15 -4.78
CA MET A 456 -2.02 7.99 -3.37
C MET A 456 -0.52 7.81 -3.13
N PHE A 457 0.22 7.30 -4.14
CA PHE A 457 1.59 6.82 -3.95
C PHE A 457 2.51 7.27 -5.09
N PRO A 458 2.96 8.55 -5.09
CA PRO A 458 3.98 9.05 -6.02
C PRO A 458 5.19 8.12 -6.11
N HIS A 459 5.82 8.08 -7.27
CA HIS A 459 6.97 7.23 -7.61
C HIS A 459 6.70 5.72 -7.64
N THR A 460 5.44 5.31 -7.49
CA THR A 460 4.99 3.91 -7.62
C THR A 460 3.92 3.79 -8.72
N PRO A 461 3.67 2.60 -9.27
CA PRO A 461 2.60 2.39 -10.27
C PRO A 461 1.21 2.28 -9.66
N HIS A 462 1.09 2.33 -8.34
CA HIS A 462 -0.19 2.20 -7.65
C HIS A 462 -1.06 3.43 -7.90
N VAL A 463 -2.33 3.20 -8.14
CA VAL A 463 -3.34 4.24 -8.34
C VAL A 463 -4.62 3.80 -7.64
N GLU A 464 -5.24 4.71 -6.92
CA GLU A 464 -6.60 4.56 -6.42
C GLU A 464 -7.58 5.07 -7.47
N ASN A 465 -8.77 4.51 -7.49
CA ASN A 465 -9.82 4.95 -8.40
C ASN A 465 -11.18 4.89 -7.70
N VAL A 466 -11.91 5.99 -7.76
CA VAL A 466 -13.27 6.07 -7.22
C VAL A 466 -14.25 6.08 -8.37
N VAL A 467 -15.22 5.18 -8.33
CA VAL A 467 -16.29 5.07 -9.32
C VAL A 467 -17.63 5.28 -8.65
N LEU A 468 -18.45 6.16 -9.22
CA LEU A 468 -19.86 6.26 -8.88
C LEU A 468 -20.68 5.45 -9.86
N LEU A 469 -21.51 4.54 -9.31
CA LEU A 469 -22.52 3.82 -10.06
C LEU A 469 -23.92 4.26 -9.61
N GLU A 470 -24.82 4.42 -10.56
CA GLU A 470 -26.24 4.66 -10.31
C GLU A 470 -27.07 3.49 -10.82
N ARG A 471 -28.12 3.17 -10.08
CA ARG A 471 -29.03 2.10 -10.45
C ARG A 471 -29.75 2.45 -11.76
N ARG A 472 -29.81 1.49 -12.69
CA ARG A 472 -30.59 1.65 -13.93
C ARG A 472 -32.07 1.69 -13.60
N ILE A 473 -32.80 2.67 -14.15
CA ILE A 473 -34.25 2.70 -14.05
C ILE A 473 -34.77 1.65 -15.03
N GLN A 474 -35.39 0.61 -14.50
CA GLN A 474 -36.15 -0.32 -15.34
C GLN A 474 -37.48 0.36 -15.66
N PHE A 475 -37.71 0.64 -16.94
CA PHE A 475 -39.01 1.09 -17.46
C PHE A 475 -39.94 -0.06 -17.72
#